data_c99fe7835aa6252df45017fdb4137460
#
_entry.id   c99fe7835aa6252df45017fdb4137460
#
_cell.length_a   1.000
_cell.length_b   1.000
_cell.length_c   1.000
_cell.angle_alpha   90.00
_cell.angle_beta   90.00
_cell.angle_gamma   90.00
#
_symmetry.space_group_name_H-M   'P 1'
#
loop_
_entity.id
_entity.type
_entity.pdbx_description
1 polymer ?
#
loop_
_entity_poly.entity_id
_entity_poly.type
_entity_poly.pdbx_seq_one_letter_code
_entity_poly.pdbx_strand_id
1 'polypeptide(L)'
;MEAPRPLHVLLVHVWYWPHVGGGNQHVEQIGRELVRRGHKVTVWCADVPAHEEKRFERGGVEVIRIPPSRVLNGVDPVVSIRGLNLSGVDVIHLHDTLPILIRRTLAKAKRAGKPVVTTFHNDYVKRTISGKLLKRVRWALQGRRTLHASDARIVLTPHFEGLLRKKGVRGDLDVIPNGFSPVEDSPVEPSALEGRDSSRPLLSFVGRLSEQKGVDVLMDAMDSYEGDPGFDLAIAGKGELSVWLEDRHGKANSKGIISVLGLVSDAEKRWLYENSTAVIIPSRFEGLPTVLLEAMNSGTPVVMADVNGLGGMVEQAGSGISVPREDYLSLASAMTEVAHADIETSSRWSSNGVATAQSYLWSSVTESVLGVYHRVVGD
;
A
#
# COMPACT_ATOMS: atom_id res chain seq x y z
N MET A 1 25.76 -21.81 9.89
CA MET A 1 25.84 -20.35 10.15
C MET A 1 25.00 -20.11 11.40
N GLU A 2 25.58 -19.47 12.41
CA GLU A 2 24.83 -19.04 13.58
C GLU A 2 23.72 -18.07 13.16
N ALA A 3 22.55 -18.17 13.79
CA ALA A 3 21.46 -17.22 13.55
C ALA A 3 21.96 -15.80 13.92
N PRO A 4 21.66 -14.76 13.10
CA PRO A 4 22.06 -13.41 13.40
C PRO A 4 21.50 -12.97 14.75
N ARG A 5 22.29 -12.19 15.51
CA ARG A 5 21.89 -11.74 16.84
C ARG A 5 20.62 -10.88 16.81
N PRO A 6 19.80 -10.92 17.87
CA PRO A 6 18.67 -10.00 17.99
C PRO A 6 19.13 -8.54 17.96
N LEU A 7 18.44 -7.72 17.16
CA LEU A 7 18.68 -6.27 17.08
C LEU A 7 17.66 -5.50 17.93
N HIS A 8 18.04 -4.34 18.43
CA HIS A 8 17.11 -3.33 18.91
C HIS A 8 16.90 -2.28 17.82
N VAL A 9 15.72 -2.31 17.19
CA VAL A 9 15.34 -1.42 16.08
C VAL A 9 14.50 -0.27 16.60
N LEU A 10 14.90 0.97 16.27
CA LEU A 10 14.07 2.16 16.50
C LEU A 10 13.40 2.58 15.21
N LEU A 11 12.08 2.39 15.09
CA LEU A 11 11.28 2.89 13.99
C LEU A 11 10.79 4.32 14.31
N VAL A 12 10.87 5.22 13.36
CA VAL A 12 10.48 6.62 13.56
C VAL A 12 9.54 7.08 12.47
N HIS A 13 8.30 7.38 12.85
CA HIS A 13 7.29 7.94 11.94
C HIS A 13 6.50 9.02 12.67
N VAL A 14 6.04 10.06 11.95
CA VAL A 14 5.30 11.16 12.60
C VAL A 14 3.98 10.69 13.16
N TRP A 15 3.26 9.88 12.40
CA TRP A 15 1.95 9.37 12.74
C TRP A 15 2.03 7.89 13.11
N TYR A 16 1.29 7.50 14.11
CA TYR A 16 1.15 6.09 14.51
C TYR A 16 -0.28 5.86 15.00
N TRP A 17 -0.59 4.60 15.37
CA TRP A 17 -1.91 4.26 15.88
C TRP A 17 -2.43 5.31 16.90
N PRO A 18 -3.73 5.74 16.85
CA PRO A 18 -4.84 5.21 16.04
C PRO A 18 -4.97 5.80 14.61
N HIS A 19 -4.02 6.58 14.13
CA HIS A 19 -4.06 7.05 12.76
C HIS A 19 -4.03 5.89 11.77
N VAL A 20 -4.88 5.95 10.74
CA VAL A 20 -4.93 4.99 9.65
C VAL A 20 -4.26 5.60 8.42
N GLY A 21 -3.35 4.84 7.79
CA GLY A 21 -2.66 5.26 6.57
C GLY A 21 -1.54 4.30 6.19
N GLY A 22 -1.15 4.25 4.92
CA GLY A 22 -0.19 3.29 4.41
C GLY A 22 1.18 3.32 5.13
N GLY A 23 1.71 4.52 5.45
CA GLY A 23 2.96 4.64 6.20
C GLY A 23 2.85 4.11 7.64
N ASN A 24 1.72 4.32 8.30
CA ASN A 24 1.48 3.84 9.66
C ASN A 24 1.36 2.32 9.67
N GLN A 25 0.62 1.76 8.72
CA GLN A 25 0.47 0.32 8.56
C GLN A 25 1.82 -0.34 8.28
N HIS A 26 2.65 0.27 7.42
CA HIS A 26 4.00 -0.20 7.14
C HIS A 26 4.86 -0.28 8.41
N VAL A 27 4.89 0.79 9.24
CA VAL A 27 5.65 0.81 10.50
C VAL A 27 5.12 -0.23 11.49
N GLU A 28 3.80 -0.36 11.61
CA GLU A 28 3.17 -1.31 12.53
C GLU A 28 3.48 -2.76 12.13
N GLN A 29 3.31 -3.10 10.85
CA GLN A 29 3.50 -4.47 10.38
C GLN A 29 4.97 -4.90 10.42
N ILE A 30 5.89 -4.05 9.96
CA ILE A 30 7.33 -4.33 10.10
C ILE A 30 7.71 -4.46 11.58
N GLY A 31 7.20 -3.59 12.44
CA GLY A 31 7.48 -3.66 13.88
C GLY A 31 7.03 -5.00 14.49
N ARG A 32 5.83 -5.45 14.18
CA ARG A 32 5.28 -6.74 14.64
C ARG A 32 6.08 -7.94 14.10
N GLU A 33 6.41 -7.93 12.82
CA GLU A 33 7.21 -8.99 12.20
C GLU A 33 8.62 -9.09 12.80
N LEU A 34 9.26 -7.96 13.08
CA LEU A 34 10.55 -7.92 13.77
C LEU A 34 10.46 -8.51 15.18
N VAL A 35 9.40 -8.17 15.95
CA VAL A 35 9.15 -8.75 17.29
C VAL A 35 8.95 -10.26 17.20
N ARG A 36 8.14 -10.74 16.24
CA ARG A 36 7.94 -12.20 16.02
C ARG A 36 9.23 -12.96 15.74
N ARG A 37 10.24 -12.27 15.18
CA ARG A 37 11.58 -12.81 14.90
C ARG A 37 12.56 -12.64 16.06
N GLY A 38 12.09 -12.15 17.21
CA GLY A 38 12.90 -12.02 18.44
C GLY A 38 13.68 -10.70 18.53
N HIS A 39 13.45 -9.73 17.63
CA HIS A 39 14.06 -8.41 17.73
C HIS A 39 13.32 -7.53 18.74
N LYS A 40 14.04 -6.61 19.40
CA LYS A 40 13.42 -5.57 20.19
C LYS A 40 13.06 -4.38 19.30
N VAL A 41 11.83 -3.88 19.42
CA VAL A 41 11.34 -2.77 18.58
C VAL A 41 10.79 -1.65 19.46
N THR A 42 11.24 -0.43 19.18
CA THR A 42 10.69 0.80 19.76
C THR A 42 10.22 1.72 18.64
N VAL A 43 9.03 2.32 18.77
CA VAL A 43 8.50 3.32 17.83
C VAL A 43 8.54 4.69 18.50
N TRP A 44 9.10 5.69 17.81
CA TRP A 44 8.92 7.10 18.16
C TRP A 44 7.96 7.77 17.19
N CYS A 45 6.90 8.37 17.75
CA CYS A 45 5.91 9.12 16.97
C CYS A 45 5.52 10.42 17.68
N ALA A 46 4.85 11.34 16.97
CA ALA A 46 4.28 12.52 17.58
C ALA A 46 2.96 12.17 18.30
N ASP A 47 2.69 12.84 19.41
CA ASP A 47 1.46 12.70 20.17
C ASP A 47 0.39 13.66 19.61
N VAL A 48 -0.21 13.28 18.49
CA VAL A 48 -1.25 14.06 17.79
C VAL A 48 -2.30 13.10 17.22
N PRO A 49 -3.59 13.24 17.61
CA PRO A 49 -4.08 14.06 18.71
C PRO A 49 -3.46 13.64 20.04
N ALA A 50 -3.53 14.51 21.04
CA ALA A 50 -2.94 14.22 22.35
C ALA A 50 -3.66 13.06 23.04
N HIS A 51 -2.90 12.14 23.63
CA HIS A 51 -3.39 10.99 24.37
C HIS A 51 -2.90 11.06 25.82
N GLU A 52 -3.58 10.39 26.74
CA GLU A 52 -3.13 10.29 28.13
C GLU A 52 -1.85 9.46 28.23
N GLU A 53 -1.85 8.28 27.63
CA GLU A 53 -0.74 7.35 27.65
C GLU A 53 0.32 7.72 26.60
N LYS A 54 1.50 8.14 27.09
CA LYS A 54 2.64 8.54 26.25
C LYS A 54 3.60 7.39 25.91
N ARG A 55 3.54 6.31 26.68
CA ARG A 55 4.34 5.10 26.48
C ARG A 55 3.46 3.88 26.71
N PHE A 56 3.40 3.02 25.73
CA PHE A 56 2.58 1.80 25.77
C PHE A 56 3.21 0.73 24.89
N GLU A 57 2.69 -0.49 25.01
CA GLU A 57 3.06 -1.60 24.15
C GLU A 57 1.89 -1.97 23.23
N ARG A 58 2.21 -2.27 21.96
CA ARG A 58 1.24 -2.73 20.97
C ARG A 58 1.85 -3.81 20.08
N GLY A 59 1.35 -5.05 20.22
CA GLY A 59 1.88 -6.20 19.47
C GLY A 59 3.36 -6.48 19.74
N GLY A 60 3.80 -6.33 21.01
CA GLY A 60 5.20 -6.49 21.41
C GLY A 60 6.11 -5.30 21.09
N VAL A 61 5.59 -4.27 20.43
CA VAL A 61 6.34 -3.05 20.06
C VAL A 61 6.15 -1.98 21.14
N GLU A 62 7.25 -1.48 21.71
CA GLU A 62 7.24 -0.33 22.62
C GLU A 62 6.96 0.95 21.84
N VAL A 63 5.93 1.69 22.18
CA VAL A 63 5.58 2.96 21.51
C VAL A 63 5.79 4.14 22.45
N ILE A 64 6.51 5.17 21.98
CA ILE A 64 6.77 6.41 22.69
C ILE A 64 6.19 7.57 21.90
N ARG A 65 5.09 8.15 22.41
CA ARG A 65 4.46 9.35 21.88
C ARG A 65 5.14 10.60 22.43
N ILE A 66 5.55 11.48 21.55
CA ILE A 66 6.30 12.69 21.89
C ILE A 66 5.39 13.89 21.75
N PRO A 67 5.02 14.58 22.86
CA PRO A 67 4.18 15.75 22.79
C PRO A 67 4.81 16.85 21.94
N PRO A 68 4.07 17.42 20.98
CA PRO A 68 4.55 18.55 20.19
C PRO A 68 4.37 19.86 20.98
N SER A 69 5.34 20.78 20.81
CA SER A 69 5.16 22.16 21.31
C SER A 69 4.18 22.97 20.45
N ARG A 70 4.06 22.63 19.17
CA ARG A 70 3.11 23.18 18.20
C ARG A 70 3.03 22.28 16.97
N VAL A 71 1.98 22.44 16.18
CA VAL A 71 1.83 21.78 14.88
C VAL A 71 1.89 22.83 13.77
N LEU A 72 2.86 22.70 12.86
CA LEU A 72 3.03 23.61 11.73
C LEU A 72 2.11 23.20 10.59
N ASN A 73 1.36 24.16 10.04
CA ASN A 73 0.45 23.96 8.90
C ASN A 73 -0.52 22.77 9.07
N GLY A 74 -0.88 22.43 10.33
CA GLY A 74 -1.77 21.31 10.64
C GLY A 74 -1.20 19.90 10.40
N VAL A 75 0.05 19.78 9.91
CA VAL A 75 0.59 18.47 9.45
C VAL A 75 2.01 18.15 9.92
N ASP A 76 2.75 19.10 10.46
CA ASP A 76 4.16 18.88 10.86
C ASP A 76 4.37 19.25 12.35
N PRO A 77 4.25 18.27 13.26
CA PRO A 77 4.40 18.52 14.69
C PRO A 77 5.87 18.81 15.05
N VAL A 78 6.06 19.90 15.81
CA VAL A 78 7.37 20.30 16.35
C VAL A 78 7.56 19.62 17.69
N VAL A 79 8.29 18.50 17.69
CA VAL A 79 8.57 17.69 18.89
C VAL A 79 9.98 17.89 19.40
N SER A 80 10.19 17.75 20.73
CA SER A 80 11.53 17.72 21.34
C SER A 80 11.92 16.30 21.68
N ILE A 81 13.06 15.85 21.17
CA ILE A 81 13.63 14.51 21.44
C ILE A 81 14.82 14.55 22.40
N ARG A 82 15.01 15.68 23.14
CA ARG A 82 16.21 15.85 24.01
C ARG A 82 16.29 14.78 25.10
N GLY A 83 15.17 14.44 25.74
CA GLY A 83 15.07 13.44 26.80
C GLY A 83 15.04 11.98 26.34
N LEU A 84 15.01 11.72 25.03
CA LEU A 84 14.98 10.36 24.50
C LEU A 84 16.40 9.81 24.34
N ASN A 85 16.61 8.54 24.73
CA ASN A 85 17.92 7.90 24.69
C ASN A 85 18.01 6.91 23.51
N LEU A 86 19.20 6.82 22.89
CA LEU A 86 19.54 5.85 21.85
C LEU A 86 20.46 4.73 22.37
N SER A 87 20.65 4.64 23.70
CA SER A 87 21.44 3.56 24.30
C SER A 87 20.78 2.21 24.01
N GLY A 88 21.58 1.24 23.61
CA GLY A 88 21.09 -0.10 23.25
C GLY A 88 20.36 -0.19 21.90
N VAL A 89 20.09 0.93 21.21
CA VAL A 89 19.55 0.87 19.83
C VAL A 89 20.67 0.51 18.87
N ASP A 90 20.44 -0.52 18.03
CA ASP A 90 21.41 -0.97 17.03
C ASP A 90 21.24 -0.24 15.70
N VAL A 91 19.99 -0.06 15.25
CA VAL A 91 19.65 0.60 13.98
C VAL A 91 18.43 1.50 14.14
N ILE A 92 18.43 2.62 13.41
CA ILE A 92 17.34 3.58 13.40
C ILE A 92 16.73 3.60 11.99
N HIS A 93 15.44 3.32 11.89
CA HIS A 93 14.73 3.34 10.61
C HIS A 93 13.75 4.52 10.58
N LEU A 94 14.05 5.47 9.72
CA LEU A 94 13.25 6.67 9.49
C LEU A 94 12.23 6.42 8.37
N HIS A 95 10.95 6.63 8.67
CA HIS A 95 9.87 6.51 7.68
C HIS A 95 9.43 7.90 7.26
N ASP A 96 9.96 8.39 6.19
CA ASP A 96 9.82 9.68 5.52
C ASP A 96 11.12 10.52 5.57
N THR A 97 11.13 11.68 4.89
CA THR A 97 12.33 12.51 4.72
C THR A 97 12.16 13.95 5.20
N LEU A 98 10.95 14.45 5.33
CA LEU A 98 10.66 15.87 5.50
C LEU A 98 10.24 16.31 6.92
N PRO A 99 9.55 15.48 7.75
CA PRO A 99 9.08 15.93 9.05
C PRO A 99 10.21 16.34 10.02
N ILE A 100 9.88 17.25 10.94
CA ILE A 100 10.82 17.76 11.93
C ILE A 100 11.34 16.64 12.86
N LEU A 101 10.47 15.71 13.26
CA LEU A 101 10.84 14.54 14.04
C LEU A 101 11.95 13.74 13.35
N ILE A 102 11.77 13.42 12.08
CA ILE A 102 12.73 12.66 11.25
C ILE A 102 14.10 13.36 11.24
N ARG A 103 14.12 14.65 10.93
CA ARG A 103 15.35 15.44 10.87
C ARG A 103 16.08 15.50 12.22
N ARG A 104 15.33 15.70 13.31
CA ARG A 104 15.91 15.74 14.67
C ARG A 104 16.49 14.39 15.07
N THR A 105 15.76 13.29 14.75
CA THR A 105 16.25 11.94 15.02
C THR A 105 17.50 11.62 14.21
N LEU A 106 17.54 11.94 12.91
CA LEU A 106 18.73 11.77 12.09
C LEU A 106 19.95 12.49 12.68
N ALA A 107 19.78 13.77 13.06
CA ALA A 107 20.87 14.54 13.64
C ALA A 107 21.35 13.95 14.98
N LYS A 108 20.45 13.42 15.79
CA LYS A 108 20.78 12.74 17.06
C LYS A 108 21.50 11.40 16.80
N ALA A 109 21.02 10.62 15.86
CA ALA A 109 21.59 9.34 15.44
C ALA A 109 23.05 9.51 14.97
N LYS A 110 23.28 10.45 14.06
CA LYS A 110 24.63 10.73 13.55
C LYS A 110 25.62 11.18 14.62
N ARG A 111 25.17 12.00 15.60
CA ARG A 111 26.03 12.36 16.76
C ARG A 111 26.34 11.17 17.67
N ALA A 112 25.44 10.19 17.73
CA ALA A 112 25.59 8.97 18.52
C ALA A 112 26.29 7.83 17.76
N GLY A 113 26.71 8.06 16.51
CA GLY A 113 27.33 7.02 15.65
C GLY A 113 26.42 5.85 15.34
N LYS A 114 25.08 6.05 15.34
CA LYS A 114 24.12 4.97 15.09
C LYS A 114 23.78 4.86 13.61
N PRO A 115 23.72 3.64 13.04
CA PRO A 115 23.29 3.40 11.66
C PRO A 115 21.87 3.89 11.43
N VAL A 116 21.62 4.48 10.25
CA VAL A 116 20.32 5.04 9.87
C VAL A 116 19.90 4.49 8.52
N VAL A 117 18.74 3.87 8.49
CA VAL A 117 18.01 3.50 7.28
C VAL A 117 16.86 4.49 7.08
N THR A 118 16.55 4.85 5.85
CA THR A 118 15.40 5.73 5.55
C THR A 118 14.56 5.15 4.43
N THR A 119 13.27 4.91 4.71
CA THR A 119 12.27 4.55 3.68
C THR A 119 11.57 5.80 3.16
N PHE A 120 11.56 5.95 1.85
CA PHE A 120 10.81 6.98 1.14
C PHE A 120 9.43 6.42 0.75
N HIS A 121 8.38 6.88 1.44
CA HIS A 121 7.02 6.35 1.25
C HIS A 121 6.25 7.00 0.11
N ASN A 122 6.42 8.32 -0.11
CA ASN A 122 5.51 9.03 -0.99
C ASN A 122 6.07 10.36 -1.50
N ASP A 123 5.68 10.74 -2.71
CA ASP A 123 5.88 12.08 -3.28
C ASP A 123 4.52 12.80 -3.40
N TYR A 124 4.03 13.37 -2.27
CA TYR A 124 2.75 14.08 -2.24
C TYR A 124 2.64 15.15 -3.33
N VAL A 125 1.65 15.00 -4.20
CA VAL A 125 1.36 15.99 -5.23
C VAL A 125 0.61 17.17 -4.60
N LYS A 126 1.20 18.38 -4.63
CA LYS A 126 0.52 19.60 -4.23
C LYS A 126 -0.25 20.18 -5.42
N ARG A 127 -1.54 20.53 -5.22
CA ARG A 127 -2.39 21.09 -6.28
C ARG A 127 -2.08 22.56 -6.61
N THR A 128 -1.57 23.35 -5.64
CA THR A 128 -1.27 24.78 -5.81
C THR A 128 0.17 25.03 -6.28
N ILE A 129 0.39 26.10 -7.04
CA ILE A 129 1.72 26.50 -7.54
C ILE A 129 2.66 26.83 -6.38
N SER A 130 2.20 27.60 -5.39
CA SER A 130 2.95 27.92 -4.17
C SER A 130 3.32 26.67 -3.37
N GLY A 131 2.40 25.71 -3.27
CA GLY A 131 2.66 24.43 -2.64
C GLY A 131 3.71 23.58 -3.37
N LYS A 132 3.73 23.63 -4.71
CA LYS A 132 4.75 22.96 -5.53
C LYS A 132 6.14 23.58 -5.32
N LEU A 133 6.23 24.92 -5.28
CA LEU A 133 7.49 25.62 -5.04
C LEU A 133 8.04 25.34 -3.63
N LEU A 134 7.21 25.47 -2.59
CA LEU A 134 7.58 25.16 -1.22
C LEU A 134 8.06 23.72 -1.07
N LYS A 135 7.37 22.76 -1.73
CA LYS A 135 7.78 21.36 -1.76
C LYS A 135 9.17 21.18 -2.39
N ARG A 136 9.45 21.87 -3.52
CA ARG A 136 10.76 21.81 -4.18
C ARG A 136 11.87 22.34 -3.27
N VAL A 137 11.65 23.46 -2.59
CA VAL A 137 12.62 24.05 -1.65
C VAL A 137 12.85 23.09 -0.45
N ARG A 138 11.77 22.61 0.17
CA ARG A 138 11.88 21.62 1.29
C ARG A 138 12.59 20.35 0.85
N TRP A 139 12.32 19.86 -0.35
CA TRP A 139 13.02 18.70 -0.89
C TRP A 139 14.51 18.97 -1.03
N ALA A 140 14.92 20.07 -1.67
CA ALA A 140 16.32 20.40 -1.89
C ALA A 140 17.08 20.61 -0.57
N LEU A 141 16.47 21.28 0.42
CA LEU A 141 17.10 21.61 1.70
C LEU A 141 17.04 20.48 2.74
N GLN A 142 16.04 19.62 2.70
CA GLN A 142 15.79 18.60 3.73
C GLN A 142 15.72 17.19 3.16
N GLY A 143 14.77 16.91 2.26
CA GLY A 143 14.50 15.55 1.80
C GLY A 143 15.72 14.86 1.20
N ARG A 144 16.37 15.53 0.24
CA ARG A 144 17.61 15.01 -0.37
C ARG A 144 18.73 14.84 0.65
N ARG A 145 18.89 15.81 1.58
CA ARG A 145 19.91 15.72 2.63
C ARG A 145 19.66 14.57 3.61
N THR A 146 18.39 14.32 3.97
CA THR A 146 18.03 13.17 4.82
C THR A 146 18.45 11.87 4.16
N LEU A 147 18.10 11.66 2.89
CA LEU A 147 18.49 10.46 2.16
C LEU A 147 20.01 10.32 2.01
N HIS A 148 20.72 11.39 1.68
CA HIS A 148 22.19 11.34 1.54
C HIS A 148 22.91 11.10 2.88
N ALA A 149 22.34 11.53 3.99
CA ALA A 149 22.91 11.30 5.31
C ALA A 149 22.56 9.93 5.91
N SER A 150 21.64 9.19 5.31
CA SER A 150 21.29 7.82 5.72
C SER A 150 22.31 6.82 5.18
N ASP A 151 22.58 5.78 5.96
CA ASP A 151 23.53 4.73 5.60
C ASP A 151 22.94 3.76 4.57
N ALA A 152 21.62 3.53 4.63
CA ALA A 152 20.86 2.86 3.56
C ALA A 152 19.54 3.59 3.25
N ARG A 153 19.01 3.34 2.07
CA ARG A 153 17.81 4.01 1.55
C ARG A 153 16.89 3.00 0.90
N ILE A 154 15.64 2.97 1.33
CA ILE A 154 14.61 2.08 0.81
C ILE A 154 13.60 2.93 0.05
N VAL A 155 13.18 2.44 -1.11
CA VAL A 155 12.06 2.96 -1.91
C VAL A 155 11.05 1.85 -2.16
N LEU A 156 9.77 2.20 -2.26
CA LEU A 156 8.70 1.20 -2.31
C LEU A 156 8.47 0.63 -3.73
N THR A 157 8.93 1.31 -4.78
CA THR A 157 8.72 0.87 -6.16
C THR A 157 9.88 1.33 -7.06
N PRO A 158 10.12 0.66 -8.20
CA PRO A 158 11.07 1.12 -9.21
C PRO A 158 10.73 2.53 -9.73
N HIS A 159 9.43 2.88 -9.78
CA HIS A 159 8.99 4.24 -10.13
C HIS A 159 9.57 5.29 -9.17
N PHE A 160 9.51 5.04 -7.84
CA PHE A 160 10.10 5.95 -6.86
C PHE A 160 11.62 5.98 -6.92
N GLU A 161 12.27 4.88 -7.26
CA GLU A 161 13.72 4.88 -7.53
C GLU A 161 14.03 5.84 -8.67
N GLY A 162 13.40 5.68 -9.83
CA GLY A 162 13.57 6.56 -10.98
C GLY A 162 13.27 8.03 -10.66
N LEU A 163 12.23 8.29 -9.88
CA LEU A 163 11.88 9.63 -9.40
C LEU A 163 12.98 10.24 -8.53
N LEU A 164 13.53 9.49 -7.56
CA LEU A 164 14.60 9.97 -6.68
C LEU A 164 15.91 10.20 -7.44
N ARG A 165 16.25 9.34 -8.41
CA ARG A 165 17.39 9.53 -9.33
C ARG A 165 17.26 10.86 -10.10
N LYS A 166 16.09 11.12 -10.70
CA LYS A 166 15.78 12.41 -11.38
C LYS A 166 15.85 13.61 -10.44
N LYS A 167 15.56 13.42 -9.14
CA LYS A 167 15.69 14.46 -8.09
C LYS A 167 17.10 14.58 -7.51
N GLY A 168 18.10 13.93 -8.09
CA GLY A 168 19.49 14.05 -7.74
C GLY A 168 19.93 13.23 -6.52
N VAL A 169 19.18 12.18 -6.13
CA VAL A 169 19.63 11.22 -5.13
C VAL A 169 20.65 10.29 -5.75
N ARG A 170 21.82 10.16 -5.12
CA ARG A 170 22.95 9.32 -5.56
C ARG A 170 23.17 8.18 -4.55
N GLY A 171 23.95 7.17 -4.96
CA GLY A 171 24.21 5.96 -4.15
C GLY A 171 23.11 4.92 -4.30
N ASP A 172 23.22 3.82 -3.55
CA ASP A 172 22.30 2.69 -3.67
C ASP A 172 20.93 3.02 -3.11
N LEU A 173 19.90 2.50 -3.77
CA LEU A 173 18.51 2.54 -3.39
C LEU A 173 17.99 1.09 -3.41
N ASP A 174 17.61 0.59 -2.26
CA ASP A 174 16.98 -0.73 -2.15
C ASP A 174 15.50 -0.59 -2.50
N VAL A 175 15.03 -1.33 -3.50
CA VAL A 175 13.61 -1.36 -3.85
C VAL A 175 12.95 -2.45 -3.03
N ILE A 176 12.25 -2.06 -1.95
CA ILE A 176 11.53 -2.96 -1.06
C ILE A 176 10.09 -2.47 -0.97
N PRO A 177 9.12 -3.21 -1.49
CA PRO A 177 7.73 -2.75 -1.57
C PRO A 177 7.05 -2.73 -0.19
N ASN A 178 5.84 -2.17 -0.15
CA ASN A 178 4.94 -2.42 0.96
C ASN A 178 4.51 -3.89 0.96
N GLY A 179 4.33 -4.43 2.15
CA GLY A 179 3.72 -5.73 2.32
C GLY A 179 2.19 -5.66 2.38
N PHE A 180 1.60 -6.83 2.37
CA PHE A 180 0.18 -7.02 2.71
C PHE A 180 0.03 -8.19 3.68
N SER A 181 -1.13 -8.26 4.35
CA SER A 181 -1.56 -9.43 5.13
C SER A 181 -2.73 -10.08 4.39
N PRO A 182 -2.70 -11.38 4.17
CA PRO A 182 -3.88 -12.10 3.68
C PRO A 182 -5.08 -11.87 4.61
N VAL A 183 -6.28 -11.91 4.06
CA VAL A 183 -7.50 -11.93 4.87
C VAL A 183 -7.63 -13.30 5.49
N GLU A 184 -7.67 -13.37 6.83
CA GLU A 184 -7.69 -14.66 7.58
C GLU A 184 -9.13 -15.11 7.89
N ASP A 185 -10.11 -14.22 7.89
CA ASP A 185 -11.51 -14.53 8.18
C ASP A 185 -12.05 -15.59 7.21
N SER A 186 -12.89 -16.50 7.71
CA SER A 186 -13.58 -17.46 6.84
C SER A 186 -14.47 -16.73 5.82
N PRO A 187 -14.45 -17.14 4.53
CA PRO A 187 -15.18 -16.42 3.49
C PRO A 187 -16.69 -16.51 3.73
N VAL A 188 -17.38 -15.39 3.55
CA VAL A 188 -18.84 -15.29 3.67
C VAL A 188 -19.39 -14.64 2.40
N GLU A 189 -20.36 -15.29 1.76
CA GLU A 189 -21.02 -14.75 0.57
C GLU A 189 -21.77 -13.45 0.92
N PRO A 190 -21.54 -12.35 0.18
CA PRO A 190 -22.34 -11.14 0.35
C PRO A 190 -23.81 -11.41 0.07
N SER A 191 -24.71 -11.01 0.96
CA SER A 191 -26.16 -11.27 0.84
C SER A 191 -26.77 -10.76 -0.47
N ALA A 192 -26.21 -9.70 -1.04
CA ALA A 192 -26.66 -9.17 -2.34
C ALA A 192 -26.30 -10.07 -3.53
N LEU A 193 -25.47 -11.11 -3.34
CA LEU A 193 -25.11 -12.09 -4.38
C LEU A 193 -25.80 -13.43 -4.18
N GLU A 194 -26.54 -13.62 -3.07
CA GLU A 194 -27.31 -14.84 -2.81
C GLU A 194 -28.27 -15.13 -3.96
N GLY A 195 -28.23 -16.36 -4.46
CA GLY A 195 -29.08 -16.80 -5.58
C GLY A 195 -28.63 -16.35 -6.98
N ARG A 196 -27.44 -15.74 -7.11
CA ARG A 196 -26.80 -15.49 -8.40
C ARG A 196 -26.58 -16.82 -9.14
N ASP A 197 -26.70 -16.80 -10.46
CA ASP A 197 -26.32 -17.94 -11.29
C ASP A 197 -24.81 -18.18 -11.23
N SER A 198 -24.40 -19.18 -10.48
CA SER A 198 -22.97 -19.51 -10.29
C SER A 198 -22.29 -20.04 -11.56
N SER A 199 -23.04 -20.37 -12.60
CA SER A 199 -22.46 -20.76 -13.88
C SER A 199 -21.95 -19.57 -14.70
N ARG A 200 -22.38 -18.35 -14.36
CA ARG A 200 -21.87 -17.11 -15.00
C ARG A 200 -20.59 -16.66 -14.33
N PRO A 201 -19.56 -16.25 -15.09
CA PRO A 201 -18.37 -15.62 -14.53
C PRO A 201 -18.73 -14.41 -13.66
N LEU A 202 -18.05 -14.25 -12.53
CA LEU A 202 -18.17 -13.09 -11.66
C LEU A 202 -16.92 -12.24 -11.76
N LEU A 203 -17.04 -11.01 -12.19
CA LEU A 203 -15.97 -10.02 -12.05
C LEU A 203 -16.23 -9.16 -10.82
N SER A 204 -15.20 -8.74 -10.11
CA SER A 204 -15.39 -7.89 -8.93
C SER A 204 -14.48 -6.65 -8.94
N PHE A 205 -15.03 -5.55 -8.47
CA PHE A 205 -14.28 -4.34 -8.08
C PHE A 205 -14.36 -4.20 -6.57
N VAL A 206 -13.21 -4.04 -5.92
CA VAL A 206 -13.12 -3.84 -4.47
C VAL A 206 -12.30 -2.60 -4.19
N GLY A 207 -12.92 -1.55 -3.61
CA GLY A 207 -12.20 -0.32 -3.32
C GLY A 207 -13.09 0.87 -3.00
N ARG A 208 -12.43 2.02 -2.72
CA ARG A 208 -13.16 3.27 -2.52
C ARG A 208 -13.84 3.70 -3.81
N LEU A 209 -15.11 4.05 -3.76
CA LEU A 209 -15.84 4.58 -4.91
C LEU A 209 -15.44 6.04 -5.15
N SER A 210 -14.36 6.26 -5.90
CA SER A 210 -13.74 7.56 -6.15
C SER A 210 -13.19 7.66 -7.57
N GLU A 211 -13.02 8.88 -8.07
CA GLU A 211 -12.36 9.11 -9.36
C GLU A 211 -10.95 8.50 -9.40
N GLN A 212 -10.23 8.53 -8.27
CA GLN A 212 -8.90 7.92 -8.18
C GLN A 212 -8.94 6.41 -8.51
N LYS A 213 -9.96 5.70 -8.06
CA LYS A 213 -10.12 4.26 -8.25
C LYS A 213 -10.77 3.87 -9.57
N GLY A 214 -11.22 4.85 -10.35
CA GLY A 214 -11.70 4.64 -11.73
C GLY A 214 -13.03 3.88 -11.84
N VAL A 215 -13.90 3.95 -10.81
CA VAL A 215 -15.21 3.29 -10.87
C VAL A 215 -16.08 3.86 -12.01
N ASP A 216 -15.87 5.11 -12.38
CA ASP A 216 -16.50 5.76 -13.53
C ASP A 216 -16.00 5.17 -14.86
N VAL A 217 -14.69 4.89 -15.00
CA VAL A 217 -14.12 4.18 -16.16
C VAL A 217 -14.67 2.76 -16.27
N LEU A 218 -14.85 2.07 -15.12
CA LEU A 218 -15.48 0.75 -15.08
C LEU A 218 -16.93 0.79 -15.58
N MET A 219 -17.69 1.81 -15.16
CA MET A 219 -19.07 1.98 -15.62
C MET A 219 -19.15 2.37 -17.09
N ASP A 220 -18.21 3.17 -17.61
CA ASP A 220 -18.10 3.46 -19.05
C ASP A 220 -17.83 2.18 -19.85
N ALA A 221 -16.97 1.29 -19.33
CA ALA A 221 -16.73 -0.02 -19.92
C ALA A 221 -18.00 -0.88 -19.94
N MET A 222 -18.76 -0.92 -18.84
CA MET A 222 -20.02 -1.66 -18.78
C MET A 222 -21.10 -1.12 -19.73
N ASP A 223 -21.17 0.19 -19.90
CA ASP A 223 -22.13 0.83 -20.82
C ASP A 223 -21.77 0.61 -22.29
N SER A 224 -20.52 0.29 -22.61
CA SER A 224 -20.07 0.03 -23.99
C SER A 224 -20.58 -1.30 -24.57
N TYR A 225 -21.09 -2.22 -23.75
CA TYR A 225 -21.68 -3.45 -24.24
C TYR A 225 -23.09 -3.24 -24.79
N GLU A 226 -23.30 -3.62 -26.04
CA GLU A 226 -24.64 -3.54 -26.71
C GLU A 226 -25.61 -4.59 -26.19
N GLY A 227 -25.20 -5.55 -25.39
CA GLY A 227 -26.01 -6.63 -24.89
C GLY A 227 -25.55 -7.15 -23.54
N ASP A 228 -25.85 -8.40 -23.24
CA ASP A 228 -25.31 -9.11 -22.10
C ASP A 228 -23.84 -9.41 -22.36
N PRO A 229 -22.90 -8.94 -21.49
CA PRO A 229 -21.48 -9.21 -21.67
C PRO A 229 -21.06 -10.66 -21.38
N GLY A 230 -21.99 -11.50 -20.91
CA GLY A 230 -21.73 -12.90 -20.57
C GLY A 230 -21.14 -13.12 -19.18
N PHE A 231 -21.06 -12.09 -18.35
CA PHE A 231 -20.59 -12.15 -16.95
C PHE A 231 -21.36 -11.20 -16.04
N ASP A 232 -21.24 -11.40 -14.74
CA ASP A 232 -21.78 -10.51 -13.71
C ASP A 232 -20.65 -9.64 -13.11
N LEU A 233 -21.02 -8.44 -12.62
CA LEU A 233 -20.10 -7.51 -11.98
C LEU A 233 -20.55 -7.18 -10.55
N ALA A 234 -19.71 -7.48 -9.56
CA ALA A 234 -19.88 -7.05 -8.17
C ALA A 234 -19.03 -5.82 -7.87
N ILE A 235 -19.61 -4.77 -7.31
CA ILE A 235 -18.92 -3.52 -6.93
C ILE A 235 -18.99 -3.35 -5.42
N ALA A 236 -17.86 -3.55 -4.74
CA ALA A 236 -17.74 -3.45 -3.29
C ALA A 236 -16.97 -2.20 -2.89
N GLY A 237 -17.57 -1.37 -2.03
CA GLY A 237 -16.97 -0.17 -1.45
C GLY A 237 -17.95 0.98 -1.25
N LYS A 238 -17.43 2.07 -0.66
CA LYS A 238 -18.12 3.37 -0.53
C LYS A 238 -17.15 4.51 -0.84
N GLY A 239 -17.68 5.68 -1.21
CA GLY A 239 -16.88 6.87 -1.50
C GLY A 239 -17.71 8.03 -2.03
N GLU A 240 -17.03 9.05 -2.54
CA GLU A 240 -17.65 10.25 -3.10
C GLU A 240 -18.53 9.98 -4.33
N LEU A 241 -18.26 8.89 -5.05
CA LEU A 241 -19.05 8.48 -6.22
C LEU A 241 -20.20 7.50 -5.88
N SER A 242 -20.48 7.22 -4.58
CA SER A 242 -21.55 6.26 -4.22
C SER A 242 -22.91 6.67 -4.77
N VAL A 243 -23.33 7.93 -4.57
CA VAL A 243 -24.63 8.42 -5.07
C VAL A 243 -24.65 8.44 -6.61
N TRP A 244 -23.59 8.88 -7.24
CA TRP A 244 -23.46 8.87 -8.69
C TRP A 244 -23.57 7.44 -9.27
N LEU A 245 -22.95 6.46 -8.60
CA LEU A 245 -23.02 5.06 -9.00
C LEU A 245 -24.44 4.51 -8.85
N GLU A 246 -25.13 4.82 -7.76
CA GLU A 246 -26.51 4.41 -7.52
C GLU A 246 -27.45 4.95 -8.60
N ASP A 247 -27.32 6.23 -8.98
CA ASP A 247 -28.11 6.84 -10.07
C ASP A 247 -27.82 6.18 -11.43
N ARG A 248 -26.55 5.87 -11.71
CA ARG A 248 -26.12 5.25 -12.96
C ARG A 248 -26.45 3.76 -13.00
N HIS A 249 -26.31 3.07 -11.86
CA HIS A 249 -26.62 1.66 -11.70
C HIS A 249 -28.06 1.36 -12.10
N GLY A 250 -29.04 2.19 -11.73
CA GLY A 250 -30.44 2.03 -12.11
C GLY A 250 -30.63 1.96 -13.62
N LYS A 251 -29.77 2.61 -14.41
CA LYS A 251 -29.80 2.55 -15.90
C LYS A 251 -29.02 1.35 -16.44
N ALA A 252 -27.84 1.08 -15.90
CA ALA A 252 -26.96 -0.01 -16.33
C ALA A 252 -27.48 -1.39 -15.90
N ASN A 253 -28.17 -1.47 -14.77
CA ASN A 253 -28.68 -2.73 -14.20
C ASN A 253 -30.06 -3.17 -14.76
N SER A 254 -30.54 -2.55 -15.83
CA SER A 254 -31.74 -3.04 -16.53
C SER A 254 -31.64 -4.50 -16.96
N LYS A 255 -30.45 -5.08 -16.98
CA LYS A 255 -30.10 -6.46 -17.33
C LYS A 255 -29.82 -7.35 -16.11
N GLY A 256 -29.81 -6.82 -14.88
CA GLY A 256 -29.56 -7.59 -13.66
C GLY A 256 -28.13 -8.10 -13.48
N ILE A 257 -27.16 -7.56 -14.24
CA ILE A 257 -25.77 -8.05 -14.27
C ILE A 257 -24.80 -7.31 -13.32
N ILE A 258 -25.22 -6.17 -12.72
CA ILE A 258 -24.39 -5.39 -11.81
C ILE A 258 -24.98 -5.46 -10.40
N SER A 259 -24.15 -5.80 -9.41
CA SER A 259 -24.51 -5.79 -7.99
C SER A 259 -23.63 -4.79 -7.23
N VAL A 260 -24.24 -3.75 -6.62
CA VAL A 260 -23.55 -2.78 -5.78
C VAL A 260 -23.70 -3.20 -4.32
N LEU A 261 -22.58 -3.66 -3.71
CA LEU A 261 -22.60 -4.31 -2.40
C LEU A 261 -22.46 -3.30 -1.23
N GLY A 262 -22.00 -2.07 -1.50
CA GLY A 262 -21.63 -1.14 -0.45
C GLY A 262 -20.36 -1.57 0.28
N LEU A 263 -20.24 -1.24 1.57
CA LEU A 263 -19.11 -1.70 2.38
C LEU A 263 -19.27 -3.20 2.67
N VAL A 264 -18.23 -3.95 2.42
CA VAL A 264 -18.13 -5.38 2.72
C VAL A 264 -17.18 -5.60 3.90
N SER A 265 -17.45 -6.63 4.67
CA SER A 265 -16.55 -7.14 5.72
C SER A 265 -15.30 -7.80 5.12
N ASP A 266 -14.30 -8.08 5.94
CA ASP A 266 -13.11 -8.81 5.49
C ASP A 266 -13.48 -10.24 5.03
N ALA A 267 -14.43 -10.90 5.69
CA ALA A 267 -14.96 -12.21 5.29
C ALA A 267 -15.64 -12.17 3.91
N GLU A 268 -16.48 -11.16 3.64
CA GLU A 268 -17.13 -10.98 2.33
C GLU A 268 -16.11 -10.57 1.25
N LYS A 269 -15.14 -9.75 1.59
CA LYS A 269 -14.02 -9.39 0.69
C LYS A 269 -13.23 -10.63 0.29
N ARG A 270 -12.93 -11.52 1.24
CA ARG A 270 -12.27 -12.79 0.96
C ARG A 270 -13.11 -13.66 0.03
N TRP A 271 -14.41 -13.77 0.29
CA TRP A 271 -15.31 -14.52 -0.58
C TRP A 271 -15.30 -13.98 -2.02
N LEU A 272 -15.34 -12.65 -2.18
CA LEU A 272 -15.25 -12.01 -3.50
C LEU A 272 -13.96 -12.39 -4.22
N TYR A 273 -12.81 -12.37 -3.54
CA TYR A 273 -11.56 -12.77 -4.17
C TYR A 273 -11.54 -14.25 -4.54
N GLU A 274 -12.01 -15.13 -3.67
CA GLU A 274 -11.99 -16.58 -3.91
C GLU A 274 -13.03 -17.04 -4.96
N ASN A 275 -14.10 -16.27 -5.17
CA ASN A 275 -15.22 -16.66 -6.06
C ASN A 275 -15.35 -15.77 -7.32
N SER A 276 -14.49 -14.79 -7.49
CA SER A 276 -14.45 -14.01 -8.73
C SER A 276 -13.56 -14.66 -9.77
N THR A 277 -13.98 -14.62 -11.01
CA THR A 277 -13.17 -15.00 -12.18
C THR A 277 -12.00 -14.04 -12.35
N ALA A 278 -12.22 -12.74 -12.05
CA ALA A 278 -11.15 -11.75 -11.98
C ALA A 278 -11.54 -10.55 -11.10
N VAL A 279 -10.51 -9.86 -10.59
CA VAL A 279 -10.65 -8.56 -9.91
C VAL A 279 -10.24 -7.44 -10.86
N ILE A 280 -11.10 -6.42 -10.98
CA ILE A 280 -10.91 -5.28 -11.87
C ILE A 280 -10.39 -4.08 -11.11
N ILE A 281 -9.23 -3.53 -11.51
CA ILE A 281 -8.54 -2.40 -10.87
C ILE A 281 -8.30 -1.28 -11.89
N PRO A 282 -9.31 -0.49 -12.25
CA PRO A 282 -9.25 0.54 -13.30
C PRO A 282 -8.68 1.87 -12.79
N SER A 283 -7.84 1.83 -11.77
CA SER A 283 -7.37 3.01 -11.03
C SER A 283 -6.59 3.99 -11.89
N ARG A 284 -6.76 5.29 -11.62
CA ARG A 284 -5.97 6.38 -12.23
C ARG A 284 -4.64 6.64 -11.55
N PHE A 285 -4.56 6.28 -10.28
CA PHE A 285 -3.34 6.45 -9.48
C PHE A 285 -3.29 5.46 -8.34
N GLU A 286 -2.16 4.73 -8.24
CA GLU A 286 -1.86 3.79 -7.15
C GLU A 286 -0.38 3.89 -6.73
N GLY A 287 -0.11 3.52 -5.48
CA GLY A 287 1.25 3.20 -5.04
C GLY A 287 1.55 1.72 -5.31
N LEU A 288 1.04 0.87 -4.45
CA LEU A 288 0.89 -0.58 -4.62
C LEU A 288 -0.41 -0.92 -3.89
N PRO A 289 -1.52 -1.19 -4.62
CA PRO A 289 -2.82 -1.43 -4.00
C PRO A 289 -2.84 -2.80 -3.33
N THR A 290 -3.30 -2.86 -2.08
CA THR A 290 -3.43 -4.14 -1.37
C THR A 290 -4.40 -5.07 -2.07
N VAL A 291 -5.46 -4.54 -2.66
CA VAL A 291 -6.45 -5.30 -3.47
C VAL A 291 -5.78 -6.13 -4.57
N LEU A 292 -4.74 -5.61 -5.25
CA LEU A 292 -3.97 -6.36 -6.24
C LEU A 292 -3.33 -7.59 -5.59
N LEU A 293 -2.64 -7.40 -4.48
CA LEU A 293 -1.92 -8.47 -3.80
C LEU A 293 -2.86 -9.46 -3.11
N GLU A 294 -3.97 -8.97 -2.56
CA GLU A 294 -5.02 -9.78 -1.94
C GLU A 294 -5.69 -10.69 -2.98
N ALA A 295 -6.06 -10.15 -4.15
CA ALA A 295 -6.62 -10.92 -5.26
C ALA A 295 -5.63 -11.97 -5.78
N MET A 296 -4.39 -11.57 -6.08
CA MET A 296 -3.34 -12.49 -6.53
C MET A 296 -3.07 -13.60 -5.51
N ASN A 297 -3.05 -13.28 -4.21
CA ASN A 297 -2.85 -14.29 -3.15
C ASN A 297 -4.03 -15.29 -3.05
N SER A 298 -5.23 -14.87 -3.38
CA SER A 298 -6.40 -15.75 -3.46
C SER A 298 -6.45 -16.56 -4.76
N GLY A 299 -5.46 -16.41 -5.63
CA GLY A 299 -5.41 -17.07 -6.93
C GLY A 299 -6.36 -16.48 -7.97
N THR A 300 -6.82 -15.25 -7.77
CA THR A 300 -7.77 -14.59 -8.65
C THR A 300 -7.01 -13.74 -9.67
N PRO A 301 -7.22 -13.97 -10.98
CA PRO A 301 -6.67 -13.14 -12.04
C PRO A 301 -7.06 -11.67 -11.90
N VAL A 302 -6.23 -10.76 -12.42
CA VAL A 302 -6.46 -9.34 -12.28
C VAL A 302 -6.51 -8.65 -13.64
N VAL A 303 -7.48 -7.77 -13.84
CA VAL A 303 -7.45 -6.79 -14.93
C VAL A 303 -7.12 -5.43 -14.33
N MET A 304 -5.98 -4.86 -14.70
CA MET A 304 -5.47 -3.65 -14.07
C MET A 304 -5.09 -2.56 -15.07
N ALA A 305 -5.50 -1.33 -14.80
CA ALA A 305 -5.00 -0.17 -15.56
C ALA A 305 -3.51 0.07 -15.28
N ASP A 306 -2.70 0.33 -16.32
CA ASP A 306 -1.27 0.60 -16.16
C ASP A 306 -1.04 1.97 -15.53
N VAL A 307 -0.80 1.97 -14.24
CA VAL A 307 -0.46 3.15 -13.44
C VAL A 307 0.85 2.92 -12.70
N ASN A 308 1.79 3.83 -12.87
CA ASN A 308 3.11 3.80 -12.21
C ASN A 308 3.91 2.50 -12.47
N GLY A 309 3.65 1.81 -13.60
CA GLY A 309 4.31 0.55 -13.96
C GLY A 309 3.70 -0.69 -13.29
N LEU A 310 2.57 -0.58 -12.62
CA LEU A 310 1.90 -1.71 -11.98
C LEU A 310 1.27 -2.66 -13.01
N GLY A 311 0.83 -2.13 -14.18
CA GLY A 311 0.41 -2.96 -15.30
C GLY A 311 1.53 -3.89 -15.76
N GLY A 312 2.75 -3.34 -15.90
CA GLY A 312 3.93 -4.15 -16.19
C GLY A 312 4.24 -5.21 -15.14
N MET A 313 3.91 -4.97 -13.86
CA MET A 313 4.02 -5.99 -12.81
C MET A 313 3.04 -7.16 -13.05
N VAL A 314 1.79 -6.88 -13.40
CA VAL A 314 0.77 -7.91 -13.71
C VAL A 314 1.17 -8.74 -14.93
N GLU A 315 1.66 -8.09 -15.98
CA GLU A 315 2.14 -8.75 -17.21
C GLU A 315 3.39 -9.61 -16.97
N GLN A 316 4.39 -9.07 -16.27
CA GLN A 316 5.62 -9.82 -15.95
C GLN A 316 5.35 -11.01 -15.03
N ALA A 317 4.43 -10.85 -14.08
CA ALA A 317 3.96 -11.95 -13.25
C ALA A 317 3.18 -12.98 -14.07
N GLY A 318 2.56 -12.59 -15.19
CA GLY A 318 1.62 -13.43 -15.93
C GLY A 318 0.41 -13.79 -15.08
N SER A 319 -0.15 -12.82 -14.34
CA SER A 319 -1.24 -13.01 -13.36
C SER A 319 -2.56 -12.37 -13.80
N GLY A 320 -2.65 -11.93 -15.05
CA GLY A 320 -3.84 -11.28 -15.59
C GLY A 320 -3.51 -10.37 -16.77
N ILE A 321 -4.32 -9.35 -16.98
CA ILE A 321 -4.27 -8.45 -18.14
C ILE A 321 -4.03 -7.01 -17.69
N SER A 322 -3.11 -6.31 -18.35
CA SER A 322 -2.90 -4.88 -18.20
C SER A 322 -3.58 -4.10 -19.31
N VAL A 323 -4.19 -2.97 -18.99
CA VAL A 323 -4.85 -2.09 -19.96
C VAL A 323 -4.34 -0.65 -19.82
N PRO A 324 -4.39 0.17 -20.89
CA PRO A 324 -4.07 1.59 -20.78
C PRO A 324 -4.98 2.29 -19.77
N ARG A 325 -4.42 3.24 -19.01
CA ARG A 325 -5.16 4.04 -18.05
C ARG A 325 -6.26 4.86 -18.75
N GLU A 326 -7.45 4.92 -18.16
CA GLU A 326 -8.61 5.68 -18.66
C GLU A 326 -9.15 5.22 -20.03
N ASP A 327 -8.74 4.04 -20.49
CA ASP A 327 -9.23 3.43 -21.73
C ASP A 327 -10.31 2.38 -21.40
N TYR A 328 -11.57 2.85 -21.36
CA TYR A 328 -12.70 1.98 -21.03
C TYR A 328 -12.99 0.91 -22.11
N LEU A 329 -12.62 1.13 -23.36
CA LEU A 329 -12.82 0.14 -24.42
C LEU A 329 -11.80 -1.01 -24.28
N SER A 330 -10.53 -0.71 -24.03
CA SER A 330 -9.53 -1.73 -23.70
C SER A 330 -9.90 -2.47 -22.41
N LEU A 331 -10.46 -1.76 -21.40
CA LEU A 331 -10.94 -2.38 -20.17
C LEU A 331 -12.10 -3.36 -20.45
N ALA A 332 -13.10 -2.97 -21.24
CA ALA A 332 -14.22 -3.84 -21.63
C ALA A 332 -13.73 -5.09 -22.37
N SER A 333 -12.79 -4.92 -23.32
CA SER A 333 -12.19 -6.05 -24.04
C SER A 333 -11.49 -7.02 -23.09
N ALA A 334 -10.67 -6.51 -22.16
CA ALA A 334 -9.96 -7.33 -21.19
C ALA A 334 -10.89 -8.02 -20.18
N MET A 335 -12.00 -7.36 -19.79
CA MET A 335 -13.04 -7.97 -18.95
C MET A 335 -13.71 -9.15 -19.67
N THR A 336 -13.98 -9.03 -20.95
CA THR A 336 -14.52 -10.14 -21.77
C THR A 336 -13.51 -11.27 -21.91
N GLU A 337 -12.24 -10.93 -22.18
CA GLU A 337 -11.15 -11.92 -22.33
C GLU A 337 -10.96 -12.74 -21.06
N VAL A 338 -10.88 -12.08 -19.88
CA VAL A 338 -10.67 -12.79 -18.60
C VAL A 338 -11.89 -13.59 -18.19
N ALA A 339 -13.11 -13.12 -18.48
CA ALA A 339 -14.35 -13.83 -18.17
C ALA A 339 -14.49 -15.14 -18.94
N HIS A 340 -13.96 -15.21 -20.15
CA HIS A 340 -14.08 -16.36 -21.06
C HIS A 340 -12.74 -17.06 -21.33
N ALA A 341 -11.71 -16.79 -20.51
CA ALA A 341 -10.43 -17.48 -20.60
C ALA A 341 -10.58 -18.98 -20.40
N ASP A 342 -9.83 -19.77 -21.15
CA ASP A 342 -9.80 -21.21 -20.96
C ASP A 342 -9.19 -21.59 -19.59
N ILE A 343 -9.43 -22.83 -19.17
CA ILE A 343 -9.01 -23.35 -17.88
C ILE A 343 -7.47 -23.29 -17.73
N GLU A 344 -6.71 -23.55 -18.80
CA GLU A 344 -5.26 -23.54 -18.77
C GLU A 344 -4.73 -22.13 -18.53
N THR A 345 -5.22 -21.15 -19.28
CA THR A 345 -4.85 -19.74 -19.12
C THR A 345 -5.23 -19.21 -17.73
N SER A 346 -6.46 -19.49 -17.27
CA SER A 346 -6.94 -19.06 -15.94
C SER A 346 -6.09 -19.69 -14.82
N SER A 347 -5.79 -20.99 -14.89
CA SER A 347 -4.97 -21.69 -13.90
C SER A 347 -3.52 -21.17 -13.89
N ARG A 348 -2.98 -20.81 -15.03
CA ARG A 348 -1.64 -20.20 -15.14
C ARG A 348 -1.62 -18.81 -14.49
N TRP A 349 -2.59 -17.95 -14.78
CA TRP A 349 -2.71 -16.63 -14.13
C TRP A 349 -2.85 -16.75 -12.61
N SER A 350 -3.69 -17.67 -12.15
CA SER A 350 -3.89 -17.96 -10.74
C SER A 350 -2.58 -18.38 -10.05
N SER A 351 -1.90 -19.40 -10.55
CA SER A 351 -0.67 -19.93 -9.96
C SER A 351 0.44 -18.88 -9.90
N ASN A 352 0.60 -18.14 -10.98
CA ASN A 352 1.59 -17.06 -11.09
C ASN A 352 1.27 -15.90 -10.13
N GLY A 353 -0.03 -15.55 -10.01
CA GLY A 353 -0.50 -14.55 -9.06
C GLY A 353 -0.13 -14.91 -7.63
N VAL A 354 -0.48 -16.14 -7.19
CA VAL A 354 -0.14 -16.63 -5.86
C VAL A 354 1.37 -16.59 -5.61
N ALA A 355 2.16 -17.13 -6.54
CA ALA A 355 3.62 -17.15 -6.41
C ALA A 355 4.21 -15.73 -6.27
N THR A 356 3.70 -14.78 -7.06
CA THR A 356 4.13 -13.38 -6.99
C THR A 356 3.73 -12.74 -5.65
N ALA A 357 2.49 -12.91 -5.21
CA ALA A 357 1.98 -12.31 -3.97
C ALA A 357 2.77 -12.74 -2.73
N GLN A 358 3.33 -13.97 -2.70
CA GLN A 358 4.14 -14.44 -1.58
C GLN A 358 5.36 -13.55 -1.30
N SER A 359 5.95 -12.96 -2.32
CA SER A 359 7.09 -12.04 -2.16
C SER A 359 6.71 -10.71 -1.50
N TYR A 360 5.43 -10.38 -1.46
CA TYR A 360 4.86 -9.18 -0.87
C TYR A 360 4.21 -9.40 0.50
N LEU A 361 4.26 -10.60 1.07
CA LEU A 361 3.86 -10.80 2.46
C LEU A 361 4.74 -9.97 3.40
N TRP A 362 4.17 -9.45 4.49
CA TRP A 362 4.97 -8.69 5.47
C TRP A 362 6.16 -9.48 6.01
N SER A 363 6.05 -10.80 6.11
CA SER A 363 7.17 -11.67 6.46
C SER A 363 8.32 -11.56 5.45
N SER A 364 8.05 -11.67 4.14
CA SER A 364 9.04 -11.58 3.07
C SER A 364 9.64 -10.17 2.95
N VAL A 365 8.78 -9.15 3.05
CA VAL A 365 9.20 -7.74 3.05
C VAL A 365 10.12 -7.44 4.24
N THR A 366 9.76 -7.91 5.44
CA THR A 366 10.58 -7.69 6.65
C THR A 366 11.91 -8.41 6.56
N GLU A 367 11.98 -9.59 5.93
CA GLU A 367 13.26 -10.27 5.65
C GLU A 367 14.19 -9.39 4.80
N SER A 368 13.64 -8.80 3.74
CA SER A 368 14.41 -7.88 2.89
C SER A 368 14.88 -6.65 3.67
N VAL A 369 14.04 -6.09 4.55
CA VAL A 369 14.39 -4.96 5.42
C VAL A 369 15.48 -5.37 6.43
N LEU A 370 15.39 -6.58 7.01
CA LEU A 370 16.44 -7.13 7.90
C LEU A 370 17.78 -7.26 7.20
N GLY A 371 17.79 -7.72 5.94
CA GLY A 371 19.02 -7.74 5.14
C GLY A 371 19.68 -6.36 5.01
N VAL A 372 18.88 -5.30 4.89
CA VAL A 372 19.39 -3.92 4.92
C VAL A 372 19.94 -3.55 6.29
N TYR A 373 19.25 -3.96 7.39
CA TYR A 373 19.73 -3.66 8.75
C TYR A 373 21.07 -4.35 9.05
N HIS A 374 21.20 -5.64 8.76
CA HIS A 374 22.46 -6.38 8.97
C HIS A 374 23.61 -5.75 8.17
N ARG A 375 23.37 -5.36 6.91
CA ARG A 375 24.36 -4.68 6.08
C ARG A 375 24.87 -3.36 6.70
N VAL A 376 23.99 -2.55 7.31
CA VAL A 376 24.40 -1.25 7.88
C VAL A 376 24.95 -1.36 9.31
N VAL A 377 24.60 -2.43 10.04
CA VAL A 377 25.13 -2.71 11.39
C VAL A 377 26.49 -3.40 11.29
N GLY A 378 26.77 -4.11 10.19
CA GLY A 378 28.03 -4.82 9.96
C GLY A 378 28.04 -6.22 10.57
N ASP A 379 26.87 -6.84 10.67
CA ASP A 379 26.67 -8.24 11.09
C ASP A 379 26.65 -9.19 9.90
#